data_82fff7c5564a2f85fa56d38ac790d041
#
_entry.id   82fff7c5564a2f85fa56d38ac790d041
#
_cell.length_a   1.000
_cell.length_b   1.000
_cell.length_c   1.000
_cell.angle_alpha   90.00
_cell.angle_beta   90.00
_cell.angle_gamma   90.00
#
_symmetry.space_group_name_H-M   'P 1'
#
loop_
_entity.id
_entity.type
_entity.pdbx_description
1 polymer ?
#
loop_
_entity_poly.entity_id
_entity_poly.type
_entity_poly.pdbx_seq_one_letter_code
_entity_poly.pdbx_strand_id
1 'polypeptide(L)'
;MIGSWLGHLGALIAVLVILWSCLKTVQLKARTDNLQILLQLVSFYARYWFVWLLLWANVQLLYDNQIIYWLLIALSLLYIYMSWVEPNRLRVSRFSINLTASATYQPATYHTATDISLAAPLSQPIKRQPIKRRAAKIAVLSDIHVGIFSNPRQLARLVKCLNRLDVDAVLILGDWLYQATTLDAHLSPFKTLNKPCYTVLSDADTQQVIDDAQNSEPASNMQLMNILPTFGIQLLPEQGLRIAGIKIIGIHNGSTMDLPRVIEQQRSAGQPLVIATHDIKQLEANPRTLSDANNDTLVIAGQTHGGQVNIPILTPLMVRALTGNKLAAGLRQPDIPKQSNHPHQPLNAANKPSKRYQVWVNTGIGVTGLPFRFNCPPTIDVLTIQVQTADT
;
A
#
# COMPACT_ATOMS: atom_id res chain seq x y z
N MET A 1 -46.62 8.70 19.82
CA MET A 1 -46.93 8.13 18.47
C MET A 1 -45.74 8.17 17.54
N ILE A 2 -45.04 9.28 17.34
CA ILE A 2 -43.88 9.34 16.38
C ILE A 2 -42.75 8.39 16.80
N GLY A 3 -42.42 8.27 18.10
CA GLY A 3 -41.38 7.38 18.60
C GLY A 3 -41.63 5.90 18.35
N SER A 4 -42.89 5.44 18.37
CA SER A 4 -43.22 4.05 18.09
C SER A 4 -43.03 3.71 16.60
N TRP A 5 -43.35 4.61 15.69
CA TRP A 5 -43.14 4.43 14.25
C TRP A 5 -41.67 4.38 13.87
N LEU A 6 -40.83 5.23 14.46
CA LEU A 6 -39.36 5.19 14.26
C LEU A 6 -38.76 3.89 14.79
N GLY A 7 -39.26 3.40 15.93
CA GLY A 7 -38.85 2.11 16.47
C GLY A 7 -39.17 0.93 15.54
N HIS A 8 -40.38 0.89 15.00
CA HIS A 8 -40.78 -0.16 14.04
C HIS A 8 -40.01 -0.08 12.72
N LEU A 9 -39.77 1.12 12.19
CA LEU A 9 -38.98 1.33 10.99
C LEU A 9 -37.53 0.86 11.20
N GLY A 10 -36.90 1.21 12.35
CA GLY A 10 -35.57 0.77 12.69
C GLY A 10 -35.45 -0.75 12.83
N ALA A 11 -36.45 -1.39 13.47
CA ALA A 11 -36.51 -2.85 13.57
C ALA A 11 -36.66 -3.52 12.22
N LEU A 12 -37.51 -2.98 11.33
CA LEU A 12 -37.69 -3.50 9.96
C LEU A 12 -36.38 -3.41 9.14
N ILE A 13 -35.72 -2.26 9.18
CA ILE A 13 -34.41 -2.08 8.50
C ILE A 13 -33.40 -3.10 9.03
N ALA A 14 -33.33 -3.31 10.35
CA ALA A 14 -32.42 -4.28 10.95
C ALA A 14 -32.70 -5.71 10.45
N VAL A 15 -33.95 -6.11 10.42
CA VAL A 15 -34.35 -7.43 9.90
C VAL A 15 -33.97 -7.59 8.43
N LEU A 16 -34.22 -6.59 7.59
CA LEU A 16 -33.87 -6.61 6.17
C LEU A 16 -32.34 -6.72 5.96
N VAL A 17 -31.56 -5.99 6.76
CA VAL A 17 -30.10 -6.08 6.70
C VAL A 17 -29.60 -7.44 7.16
N ILE A 18 -30.17 -8.01 8.20
CA ILE A 18 -29.83 -9.36 8.68
C ILE A 18 -30.17 -10.39 7.60
N LEU A 19 -31.37 -10.37 7.01
CA LEU A 19 -31.76 -11.26 5.94
C LEU A 19 -30.86 -11.14 4.72
N TRP A 20 -30.54 -9.93 4.30
CA TRP A 20 -29.61 -9.69 3.20
C TRP A 20 -28.22 -10.21 3.50
N SER A 21 -27.70 -10.00 4.74
CA SER A 21 -26.41 -10.53 5.15
C SER A 21 -26.42 -12.06 5.18
N CYS A 22 -27.51 -12.72 5.63
CA CYS A 22 -27.63 -14.17 5.59
C CYS A 22 -27.60 -14.71 4.14
N LEU A 23 -28.31 -14.07 3.20
CA LEU A 23 -28.27 -14.45 1.79
C LEU A 23 -26.85 -14.33 1.20
N LYS A 24 -26.14 -13.24 1.53
CA LYS A 24 -24.75 -13.05 1.10
C LYS A 24 -23.81 -14.09 1.71
N THR A 25 -24.02 -14.49 2.96
CA THR A 25 -23.30 -15.55 3.65
C THR A 25 -23.41 -16.89 2.93
N VAL A 26 -24.63 -17.27 2.52
CA VAL A 26 -24.87 -18.51 1.76
C VAL A 26 -24.10 -18.50 0.43
N GLN A 27 -24.04 -17.36 -0.24
CA GLN A 27 -23.26 -17.21 -1.47
C GLN A 27 -21.74 -17.33 -1.28
N LEU A 28 -21.22 -16.90 -0.11
CA LEU A 28 -19.80 -17.00 0.23
C LEU A 28 -19.41 -18.41 0.67
N LYS A 29 -20.31 -19.11 1.39
CA LYS A 29 -20.05 -20.44 1.98
C LYS A 29 -19.73 -21.55 0.95
N ALA A 30 -20.06 -21.37 -0.30
CA ALA A 30 -19.90 -22.38 -1.33
C ALA A 30 -18.45 -22.62 -1.80
N ARG A 31 -17.43 -21.94 -1.23
CA ARG A 31 -16.11 -21.85 -1.85
C ARG A 31 -14.86 -21.94 -0.94
N THR A 32 -14.94 -22.16 0.39
CA THR A 32 -13.75 -22.05 1.28
C THR A 32 -13.81 -22.95 2.53
N ASP A 33 -12.65 -23.18 3.15
CA ASP A 33 -12.47 -23.95 4.39
C ASP A 33 -13.13 -23.32 5.63
N ASN A 34 -13.49 -24.12 6.61
CA ASN A 34 -14.33 -23.72 7.76
C ASN A 34 -13.80 -22.53 8.58
N LEU A 35 -12.49 -22.42 8.81
CA LEU A 35 -11.91 -21.31 9.59
C LEU A 35 -11.87 -20.00 8.79
N GLN A 36 -11.50 -20.07 7.53
CA GLN A 36 -11.50 -18.90 6.62
C GLN A 36 -12.93 -18.39 6.43
N ILE A 37 -13.93 -19.28 6.30
CA ILE A 37 -15.33 -18.90 6.25
C ILE A 37 -15.73 -18.10 7.49
N LEU A 38 -15.36 -18.59 8.69
CA LEU A 38 -15.70 -17.91 9.94
C LEU A 38 -15.10 -16.49 9.99
N LEU A 39 -13.83 -16.34 9.63
CA LEU A 39 -13.16 -15.03 9.58
C LEU A 39 -13.80 -14.09 8.55
N GLN A 40 -14.16 -14.61 7.37
CA GLN A 40 -14.89 -13.88 6.33
C GLN A 40 -16.24 -13.39 6.83
N LEU A 41 -16.98 -14.26 7.51
CA LEU A 41 -18.27 -13.94 8.09
C LEU A 41 -18.15 -12.84 9.15
N VAL A 42 -17.21 -13.01 10.09
CA VAL A 42 -16.97 -12.02 11.15
C VAL A 42 -16.62 -10.65 10.53
N SER A 43 -15.71 -10.64 9.55
CA SER A 43 -15.30 -9.39 8.87
C SER A 43 -16.45 -8.76 8.08
N PHE A 44 -17.25 -9.59 7.38
CA PHE A 44 -18.40 -9.10 6.63
C PHE A 44 -19.47 -8.53 7.56
N TYR A 45 -19.81 -9.26 8.64
CA TYR A 45 -20.79 -8.80 9.62
C TYR A 45 -20.32 -7.59 10.42
N ALA A 46 -19.03 -7.45 10.68
CA ALA A 46 -18.49 -6.29 11.34
C ALA A 46 -18.94 -4.98 10.67
N ARG A 47 -19.09 -4.98 9.33
CA ARG A 47 -19.57 -3.81 8.58
C ARG A 47 -20.98 -3.35 8.98
N TYR A 48 -21.78 -4.24 9.53
CA TYR A 48 -23.19 -4.02 9.88
C TYR A 48 -23.43 -3.94 11.38
N TRP A 49 -22.42 -3.92 12.24
CA TRP A 49 -22.60 -3.84 13.70
C TRP A 49 -23.35 -2.60 14.17
N PHE A 50 -23.34 -1.52 13.39
CA PHE A 50 -24.16 -0.34 13.69
C PHE A 50 -25.65 -0.66 13.81
N VAL A 51 -26.14 -1.71 13.16
CA VAL A 51 -27.54 -2.16 13.24
C VAL A 51 -27.89 -2.58 14.66
N TRP A 52 -26.98 -3.31 15.33
CA TRP A 52 -27.15 -3.69 16.74
C TRP A 52 -27.19 -2.49 17.66
N LEU A 53 -26.36 -1.48 17.40
CA LEU A 53 -26.39 -0.22 18.15
C LEU A 53 -27.71 0.51 17.95
N LEU A 54 -28.23 0.54 16.73
CA LEU A 54 -29.54 1.14 16.45
C LEU A 54 -30.69 0.38 17.09
N LEU A 55 -30.66 -0.97 17.09
CA LEU A 55 -31.67 -1.77 17.79
C LEU A 55 -31.65 -1.50 19.28
N TRP A 56 -30.47 -1.46 19.88
CA TRP A 56 -30.35 -1.15 21.31
C TRP A 56 -30.77 0.27 21.64
N ALA A 57 -30.48 1.25 20.78
CA ALA A 57 -30.98 2.61 20.91
C ALA A 57 -32.53 2.64 20.98
N ASN A 58 -33.19 1.90 20.09
CA ASN A 58 -34.66 1.80 20.11
C ASN A 58 -35.18 1.19 21.41
N VAL A 59 -34.49 0.17 21.96
CA VAL A 59 -34.86 -0.38 23.31
C VAL A 59 -34.71 0.68 24.37
N GLN A 60 -33.64 1.47 24.40
CA GLN A 60 -33.47 2.54 25.40
C GLN A 60 -34.51 3.64 25.27
N LEU A 61 -35.00 3.92 24.07
CA LEU A 61 -36.12 4.85 23.87
C LEU A 61 -37.42 4.34 24.51
N LEU A 62 -37.65 3.01 24.48
CA LEU A 62 -38.82 2.40 25.16
C LEU A 62 -38.73 2.54 26.69
N TYR A 63 -37.52 2.57 27.23
CA TYR A 63 -37.29 2.80 28.69
C TYR A 63 -37.11 4.27 29.05
N ASP A 64 -37.43 5.20 28.14
CA ASP A 64 -37.32 6.67 28.31
C ASP A 64 -35.88 7.15 28.68
N ASN A 65 -34.88 6.37 28.32
CA ASN A 65 -33.47 6.72 28.57
C ASN A 65 -32.87 7.54 27.43
N GLN A 66 -33.18 8.83 27.43
CA GLN A 66 -32.79 9.75 26.36
C GLN A 66 -31.27 9.87 26.20
N ILE A 67 -30.50 9.86 27.28
CA ILE A 67 -29.02 10.01 27.20
C ILE A 67 -28.39 8.84 26.47
N ILE A 68 -28.73 7.62 26.91
CA ILE A 68 -28.17 6.41 26.26
C ILE A 68 -28.67 6.28 24.82
N TYR A 69 -29.92 6.63 24.55
CA TYR A 69 -30.45 6.65 23.18
C TYR A 69 -29.57 7.52 22.24
N TRP A 70 -29.33 8.79 22.60
CA TRP A 70 -28.55 9.70 21.78
C TRP A 70 -27.08 9.28 21.68
N LEU A 71 -26.52 8.71 22.75
CA LEU A 71 -25.16 8.14 22.70
C LEU A 71 -25.04 7.00 21.69
N LEU A 72 -26.00 6.07 21.70
CA LEU A 72 -26.00 4.94 20.76
C LEU A 72 -26.23 5.38 19.30
N ILE A 73 -27.07 6.41 19.08
CA ILE A 73 -27.22 7.02 17.77
C ILE A 73 -25.89 7.64 17.30
N ALA A 74 -25.21 8.40 18.15
CA ALA A 74 -23.92 9.01 17.81
C ALA A 74 -22.86 7.92 17.47
N LEU A 75 -22.79 6.85 18.26
CA LEU A 75 -21.92 5.70 18.00
C LEU A 75 -22.27 4.99 16.68
N SER A 76 -23.55 4.85 16.36
CA SER A 76 -23.99 4.27 15.10
C SER A 76 -23.58 5.11 13.91
N LEU A 77 -23.73 6.43 13.99
CA LEU A 77 -23.30 7.37 12.95
C LEU A 77 -21.77 7.35 12.77
N LEU A 78 -21.03 7.33 13.87
CA LEU A 78 -19.58 7.18 13.83
C LEU A 78 -19.18 5.87 13.14
N TYR A 79 -19.84 4.77 13.49
CA TYR A 79 -19.56 3.46 12.91
C TYR A 79 -19.86 3.42 11.40
N ILE A 80 -20.99 4.00 10.97
CA ILE A 80 -21.35 4.16 9.56
C ILE A 80 -20.28 5.00 8.85
N TYR A 81 -19.83 6.09 9.44
CA TYR A 81 -18.77 6.92 8.89
C TYR A 81 -17.48 6.09 8.66
N MET A 82 -17.04 5.34 9.68
CA MET A 82 -15.83 4.51 9.63
C MET A 82 -15.92 3.39 8.59
N SER A 83 -17.10 2.78 8.43
CA SER A 83 -17.29 1.60 7.57
C SER A 83 -17.62 1.94 6.11
N TRP A 84 -18.28 3.07 5.85
CA TRP A 84 -18.83 3.39 4.54
C TRP A 84 -18.35 4.73 3.97
N VAL A 85 -18.08 5.72 4.79
CA VAL A 85 -17.67 7.04 4.31
C VAL A 85 -16.17 7.11 4.14
N GLU A 86 -15.42 6.92 5.21
CA GLU A 86 -13.98 7.11 5.19
C GLU A 86 -13.24 6.14 4.26
N PRO A 87 -13.55 4.83 4.18
CA PRO A 87 -12.91 3.92 3.23
C PRO A 87 -13.15 4.28 1.75
N ASN A 88 -14.12 5.14 1.47
CA ASN A 88 -14.41 5.64 0.12
C ASN A 88 -13.87 7.06 -0.15
N ARG A 89 -13.23 7.71 0.84
CA ARG A 89 -12.62 9.05 0.70
C ARG A 89 -11.19 8.94 0.20
N LEU A 90 -11.03 8.70 -1.09
CA LEU A 90 -9.70 8.68 -1.69
C LEU A 90 -9.02 10.05 -1.53
N ARG A 91 -7.83 10.06 -0.91
CA ARG A 91 -6.99 11.24 -0.70
C ARG A 91 -5.78 11.18 -1.63
N VAL A 92 -5.33 12.32 -2.11
CA VAL A 92 -4.06 12.48 -2.80
C VAL A 92 -3.16 13.37 -1.94
N SER A 93 -2.04 12.82 -1.50
CA SER A 93 -1.01 13.54 -0.75
C SER A 93 0.21 13.78 -1.64
N ARG A 94 0.93 14.88 -1.44
CA ARG A 94 2.09 15.24 -2.25
C ARG A 94 3.27 15.54 -1.35
N PHE A 95 4.41 14.89 -1.63
CA PHE A 95 5.62 15.03 -0.84
C PHE A 95 6.84 15.16 -1.74
N SER A 96 7.81 15.95 -1.30
CA SER A 96 9.11 16.05 -1.94
C SER A 96 10.15 15.35 -1.09
N ILE A 97 10.93 14.46 -1.72
CA ILE A 97 12.01 13.70 -1.09
C ILE A 97 13.30 14.08 -1.81
N ASN A 98 14.27 14.59 -1.07
CA ASN A 98 15.59 14.89 -1.58
C ASN A 98 16.54 13.74 -1.26
N LEU A 99 17.20 13.22 -2.29
CA LEU A 99 18.23 12.19 -2.18
C LEU A 99 19.57 12.78 -2.58
N THR A 100 20.59 12.50 -1.78
CA THR A 100 21.96 12.93 -2.05
C THR A 100 22.67 11.89 -2.90
N ALA A 101 23.35 12.34 -3.94
CA ALA A 101 24.24 11.55 -4.76
C ALA A 101 25.69 12.02 -4.54
N SER A 102 26.66 11.14 -4.78
CA SER A 102 28.08 11.53 -4.77
C SER A 102 28.37 12.64 -5.78
N ALA A 103 29.39 13.48 -5.50
CA ALA A 103 29.85 14.54 -6.40
C ALA A 103 30.24 14.01 -7.80
N THR A 104 30.57 12.70 -7.92
CA THR A 104 30.87 12.05 -9.20
C THR A 104 29.62 11.67 -10.00
N TYR A 105 28.43 11.91 -9.45
CA TYR A 105 27.17 11.60 -10.13
C TYR A 105 26.98 12.45 -11.40
N GLN A 106 27.01 11.80 -12.55
CA GLN A 106 26.55 12.39 -13.79
C GLN A 106 25.16 11.87 -14.10
N PRO A 107 24.12 12.70 -14.12
CA PRO A 107 22.80 12.26 -14.52
C PRO A 107 22.86 11.72 -15.95
N ALA A 108 22.48 10.45 -16.12
CA ALA A 108 22.45 9.88 -17.46
C ALA A 108 21.48 10.68 -18.34
N THR A 109 21.92 11.02 -19.53
CA THR A 109 21.06 11.62 -20.56
C THR A 109 20.09 10.56 -21.05
N TYR A 110 18.80 10.73 -20.74
CA TYR A 110 17.77 9.77 -21.12
C TYR A 110 17.00 10.21 -22.35
N HIS A 111 16.84 9.24 -23.24
CA HIS A 111 15.79 9.22 -24.23
C HIS A 111 14.48 8.84 -23.53
N THR A 112 13.38 9.45 -23.94
CA THR A 112 12.02 9.18 -23.44
C THR A 112 11.67 7.69 -23.52
N ALA A 113 10.79 7.21 -22.62
CA ALA A 113 10.37 5.82 -22.41
C ALA A 113 9.73 5.08 -23.62
N THR A 114 10.08 5.47 -24.84
CA THR A 114 9.70 4.81 -26.09
C THR A 114 10.77 3.85 -26.63
N ASP A 115 11.91 3.69 -25.95
CA ASP A 115 13.02 2.85 -26.44
C ASP A 115 12.95 1.39 -25.96
N ILE A 116 11.75 0.84 -25.77
CA ILE A 116 11.54 -0.61 -25.89
C ILE A 116 11.01 -0.88 -27.31
N SER A 117 11.82 -0.63 -28.30
CA SER A 117 11.60 -1.13 -29.65
C SER A 117 12.87 -1.77 -30.15
N LEU A 118 12.73 -3.03 -30.55
CA LEU A 118 13.69 -3.81 -31.30
C LEU A 118 14.24 -3.01 -32.49
N ALA A 119 15.56 -2.87 -32.50
CA ALA A 119 16.45 -2.68 -33.64
C ALA A 119 15.88 -2.03 -34.91
N ALA A 120 16.16 -0.75 -35.10
CA ALA A 120 16.36 -0.15 -36.40
C ALA A 120 17.47 0.93 -36.30
N PRO A 121 18.38 1.07 -37.26
CA PRO A 121 19.50 2.00 -37.20
C PRO A 121 19.03 3.43 -37.50
N LEU A 122 19.13 4.34 -36.51
CA LEU A 122 18.88 5.76 -36.69
C LEU A 122 20.17 6.50 -37.05
N SER A 123 20.26 6.89 -38.29
CA SER A 123 21.23 7.86 -38.81
C SER A 123 20.65 9.26 -38.71
N GLN A 124 20.84 9.96 -37.63
CA GLN A 124 20.94 11.42 -37.52
C GLN A 124 21.37 11.88 -36.10
N PRO A 125 22.30 12.84 -35.96
CA PRO A 125 22.71 13.35 -34.65
C PRO A 125 21.65 14.26 -34.07
N ILE A 126 20.97 13.81 -33.00
CA ILE A 126 20.01 14.61 -32.25
C ILE A 126 20.78 15.66 -31.44
N LYS A 127 20.47 16.94 -31.65
CA LYS A 127 21.00 18.06 -30.86
C LYS A 127 20.66 17.87 -29.38
N ARG A 128 21.70 17.60 -28.56
CA ARG A 128 21.60 17.45 -27.11
C ARG A 128 21.24 18.79 -26.47
N GLN A 129 20.02 18.95 -25.97
CA GLN A 129 19.72 20.03 -25.03
C GLN A 129 20.10 19.58 -23.62
N PRO A 130 20.73 20.46 -22.79
CA PRO A 130 21.03 20.13 -21.40
C PRO A 130 19.69 19.95 -20.65
N ILE A 131 19.43 18.72 -20.18
CA ILE A 131 18.21 18.41 -19.45
C ILE A 131 18.30 19.08 -18.08
N LYS A 132 17.47 20.09 -17.85
CA LYS A 132 17.18 20.59 -16.49
C LYS A 132 16.89 19.39 -15.58
N ARG A 133 17.52 19.34 -14.39
CA ARG A 133 17.28 18.32 -13.34
C ARG A 133 15.79 18.04 -13.21
N ARG A 134 15.33 16.93 -13.76
CA ARG A 134 13.91 16.56 -13.68
C ARG A 134 13.72 15.73 -12.42
N ALA A 135 12.80 16.15 -11.57
CA ALA A 135 12.38 15.34 -10.44
C ALA A 135 11.50 14.20 -10.94
N ALA A 136 11.71 12.97 -10.50
CA ALA A 136 10.78 11.88 -10.76
C ALA A 136 9.54 12.02 -9.88
N LYS A 137 8.37 12.03 -10.50
CA LYS A 137 7.07 12.07 -9.81
C LYS A 137 6.43 10.70 -9.90
N ILE A 138 6.24 10.03 -8.79
CA ILE A 138 5.70 8.66 -8.72
C ILE A 138 4.45 8.67 -7.85
N ALA A 139 3.33 8.17 -8.39
CA ALA A 139 2.14 7.90 -7.60
C ALA A 139 2.31 6.54 -6.92
N VAL A 140 2.42 6.55 -5.60
CA VAL A 140 2.60 5.35 -4.77
C VAL A 140 1.28 5.00 -4.09
N LEU A 141 0.92 3.74 -4.16
CA LEU A 141 -0.21 3.14 -3.46
C LEU A 141 0.10 1.69 -3.11
N SER A 142 -0.63 1.14 -2.15
CA SER A 142 -0.45 -0.23 -1.66
C SER A 142 -1.77 -0.83 -1.22
N ASP A 143 -1.76 -2.12 -0.89
CA ASP A 143 -2.82 -2.77 -0.14
C ASP A 143 -4.20 -2.50 -0.79
N ILE A 144 -4.34 -2.86 -2.06
CA ILE A 144 -5.61 -2.64 -2.80
C ILE A 144 -6.69 -3.57 -2.26
N HIS A 145 -6.33 -4.79 -1.86
CA HIS A 145 -7.23 -5.80 -1.30
C HIS A 145 -8.50 -5.99 -2.12
N VAL A 146 -8.32 -6.31 -3.41
CA VAL A 146 -9.40 -6.72 -4.28
C VAL A 146 -10.07 -7.95 -3.67
N GLY A 147 -11.37 -7.89 -3.43
CA GLY A 147 -12.12 -9.00 -2.84
C GLY A 147 -13.41 -8.56 -2.18
N ILE A 148 -13.74 -9.17 -1.03
CA ILE A 148 -15.06 -9.02 -0.39
C ILE A 148 -15.43 -7.58 -0.01
N PHE A 149 -14.46 -6.70 0.22
CA PHE A 149 -14.69 -5.31 0.61
C PHE A 149 -14.50 -4.30 -0.52
N SER A 150 -13.89 -4.70 -1.62
CA SER A 150 -13.69 -3.86 -2.78
C SER A 150 -14.87 -3.94 -3.76
N ASN A 151 -14.98 -2.94 -4.64
CA ASN A 151 -15.90 -3.02 -5.76
C ASN A 151 -15.28 -2.36 -7.01
N PRO A 152 -15.68 -2.79 -8.22
CA PRO A 152 -15.13 -2.25 -9.47
C PRO A 152 -15.31 -0.73 -9.61
N ARG A 153 -16.38 -0.14 -9.05
CA ARG A 153 -16.60 1.31 -9.10
C ARG A 153 -15.58 2.09 -8.27
N GLN A 154 -15.12 1.51 -7.15
CA GLN A 154 -14.08 2.12 -6.32
C GLN A 154 -12.75 2.12 -7.08
N LEU A 155 -12.39 1.00 -7.72
CA LEU A 155 -11.17 0.89 -8.53
C LEU A 155 -11.25 1.77 -9.79
N ALA A 156 -12.41 1.89 -10.43
CA ALA A 156 -12.58 2.83 -11.53
C ALA A 156 -12.37 4.29 -11.11
N ARG A 157 -12.84 4.68 -9.90
CA ARG A 157 -12.56 6.01 -9.33
C ARG A 157 -11.07 6.20 -9.03
N LEU A 158 -10.40 5.18 -8.52
CA LEU A 158 -8.95 5.18 -8.28
C LEU A 158 -8.20 5.43 -9.59
N VAL A 159 -8.45 4.64 -10.63
CA VAL A 159 -7.80 4.78 -11.95
C VAL A 159 -8.09 6.14 -12.58
N LYS A 160 -9.36 6.62 -12.51
CA LYS A 160 -9.70 7.96 -12.97
C LYS A 160 -8.93 9.06 -12.23
N CYS A 161 -8.67 8.88 -10.93
CA CYS A 161 -7.85 9.79 -10.15
C CYS A 161 -6.39 9.74 -10.63
N LEU A 162 -5.80 8.54 -10.76
CA LEU A 162 -4.43 8.33 -11.21
C LEU A 162 -4.17 8.96 -12.59
N ASN A 163 -5.10 8.80 -13.53
CA ASN A 163 -5.02 9.38 -14.87
C ASN A 163 -4.95 10.91 -14.89
N ARG A 164 -5.47 11.59 -13.85
CA ARG A 164 -5.44 13.05 -13.72
C ARG A 164 -4.17 13.58 -13.05
N LEU A 165 -3.37 12.71 -12.46
CA LEU A 165 -2.14 13.11 -11.79
C LEU A 165 -1.04 13.36 -12.83
N ASP A 166 -0.26 14.41 -12.60
CA ASP A 166 0.98 14.68 -13.32
C ASP A 166 2.10 13.85 -12.67
N VAL A 167 2.22 12.57 -13.10
CA VAL A 167 3.22 11.62 -12.61
C VAL A 167 3.86 10.86 -13.77
N ASP A 168 5.11 10.46 -13.58
CA ASP A 168 5.89 9.70 -14.56
C ASP A 168 5.51 8.21 -14.55
N ALA A 169 5.10 7.68 -13.39
CA ALA A 169 4.64 6.29 -13.23
C ALA A 169 3.75 6.12 -11.99
N VAL A 170 3.07 4.99 -11.95
CA VAL A 170 2.32 4.46 -10.80
C VAL A 170 3.09 3.27 -10.24
N LEU A 171 3.25 3.23 -8.93
CA LEU A 171 3.91 2.15 -8.19
C LEU A 171 2.95 1.58 -7.15
N ILE A 172 2.65 0.29 -7.26
CA ILE A 172 1.74 -0.44 -6.36
C ILE A 172 2.56 -1.42 -5.54
N LEU A 173 2.48 -1.32 -4.21
CA LEU A 173 3.37 -2.01 -3.29
C LEU A 173 2.77 -3.31 -2.72
N GLY A 174 2.10 -4.10 -3.57
CA GLY A 174 1.57 -5.41 -3.19
C GLY A 174 0.25 -5.37 -2.39
N ASP A 175 -0.12 -6.52 -1.86
CA ASP A 175 -1.41 -6.85 -1.25
C ASP A 175 -2.58 -6.49 -2.17
N TRP A 176 -2.54 -7.17 -3.33
CA TRP A 176 -3.57 -7.02 -4.36
C TRP A 176 -4.88 -7.65 -3.96
N LEU A 177 -4.84 -8.80 -3.28
CA LEU A 177 -5.98 -9.67 -3.06
C LEU A 177 -6.36 -9.75 -1.58
N TYR A 178 -7.66 -9.78 -1.31
CA TYR A 178 -8.22 -10.13 -0.03
C TYR A 178 -9.48 -10.96 -0.23
N GLN A 179 -9.32 -12.30 -0.24
CA GLN A 179 -10.44 -13.25 -0.44
C GLN A 179 -11.21 -12.96 -1.74
N ALA A 180 -10.48 -12.76 -2.82
CA ALA A 180 -11.06 -12.45 -4.12
C ALA A 180 -11.66 -13.72 -4.77
N THR A 181 -12.86 -13.57 -5.31
CA THR A 181 -13.54 -14.64 -6.08
C THR A 181 -13.53 -14.41 -7.58
N THR A 182 -13.34 -13.16 -8.02
CA THR A 182 -13.31 -12.78 -9.44
C THR A 182 -12.34 -11.62 -9.63
N LEU A 183 -11.22 -11.85 -10.31
CA LEU A 183 -10.19 -10.84 -10.52
C LEU A 183 -10.49 -9.93 -11.71
N ASP A 184 -10.93 -10.51 -12.84
CA ASP A 184 -11.07 -9.78 -14.10
C ASP A 184 -12.02 -8.58 -14.01
N ALA A 185 -13.17 -8.77 -13.37
CA ALA A 185 -14.14 -7.70 -13.22
C ALA A 185 -13.63 -6.54 -12.36
N HIS A 186 -12.84 -6.85 -11.32
CA HIS A 186 -12.28 -5.84 -10.41
C HIS A 186 -11.10 -5.10 -11.04
N LEU A 187 -10.21 -5.82 -11.73
CA LEU A 187 -9.00 -5.24 -12.32
C LEU A 187 -9.26 -4.56 -13.67
N SER A 188 -10.39 -4.82 -14.32
CA SER A 188 -10.74 -4.24 -15.62
C SER A 188 -10.55 -2.71 -15.71
N PRO A 189 -10.80 -1.89 -14.66
CA PRO A 189 -10.55 -0.45 -14.75
C PRO A 189 -9.09 -0.09 -15.05
N PHE A 190 -8.12 -0.92 -14.64
CA PHE A 190 -6.69 -0.66 -14.89
C PHE A 190 -6.34 -0.67 -16.37
N LYS A 191 -7.10 -1.36 -17.24
CA LYS A 191 -6.92 -1.28 -18.70
C LYS A 191 -7.05 0.14 -19.25
N THR A 192 -7.69 1.04 -18.51
CA THR A 192 -7.83 2.46 -18.89
C THR A 192 -6.78 3.36 -18.24
N LEU A 193 -5.83 2.80 -17.50
CA LEU A 193 -4.74 3.57 -16.91
C LEU A 193 -3.77 4.01 -18.02
N ASN A 194 -3.56 5.31 -18.15
CA ASN A 194 -2.72 5.92 -19.19
C ASN A 194 -1.29 6.26 -18.71
N LYS A 195 -0.86 5.63 -17.63
CA LYS A 195 0.47 5.79 -17.03
C LYS A 195 1.18 4.44 -16.96
N PRO A 196 2.51 4.38 -17.12
CA PRO A 196 3.27 3.18 -16.77
C PRO A 196 2.95 2.75 -15.34
N CYS A 197 2.61 1.48 -15.13
CA CYS A 197 2.23 0.96 -13.84
C CYS A 197 3.11 -0.25 -13.48
N TYR A 198 3.74 -0.16 -12.32
CA TYR A 198 4.62 -1.20 -11.80
C TYR A 198 4.14 -1.67 -10.43
N THR A 199 4.42 -2.93 -10.11
CA THR A 199 4.06 -3.49 -8.81
C THR A 199 5.15 -4.38 -8.24
N VAL A 200 5.21 -4.47 -6.93
CA VAL A 200 5.84 -5.58 -6.20
C VAL A 200 4.73 -6.48 -5.63
N LEU A 201 5.08 -7.69 -5.25
CA LEU A 201 4.14 -8.66 -4.65
C LEU A 201 4.43 -8.81 -3.16
N SER A 202 3.38 -9.00 -2.37
CA SER A 202 3.44 -9.33 -0.95
C SER A 202 3.52 -10.84 -0.73
N ASP A 203 3.74 -11.26 0.53
CA ASP A 203 3.63 -12.68 0.92
C ASP A 203 2.21 -13.21 0.69
N ALA A 204 1.19 -12.40 0.98
CA ALA A 204 -0.20 -12.77 0.76
C ALA A 204 -0.51 -13.00 -0.73
N ASP A 205 0.06 -12.19 -1.62
CA ASP A 205 -0.07 -12.36 -3.07
C ASP A 205 0.60 -13.66 -3.55
N THR A 206 1.69 -14.09 -2.90
CA THR A 206 2.45 -15.31 -3.25
C THR A 206 1.92 -16.55 -2.55
N GLN A 207 1.41 -16.48 -1.31
CA GLN A 207 0.90 -17.64 -0.54
C GLN A 207 -0.47 -18.12 -1.02
N GLN A 208 -1.38 -17.23 -1.39
CA GLN A 208 -2.61 -17.66 -2.08
C GLN A 208 -2.30 -18.53 -3.31
N VAL A 209 -1.14 -18.30 -3.88
CA VAL A 209 -0.47 -19.06 -4.92
C VAL A 209 -0.20 -20.51 -4.52
N ILE A 210 0.32 -20.76 -3.33
CA ILE A 210 0.76 -22.10 -2.90
C ILE A 210 -0.42 -22.95 -2.43
N ASP A 211 -1.39 -22.37 -1.71
CA ASP A 211 -2.54 -23.07 -1.14
C ASP A 211 -3.48 -23.61 -2.23
N ASP A 212 -3.68 -22.85 -3.29
CA ASP A 212 -4.48 -23.31 -4.44
C ASP A 212 -3.78 -24.41 -5.25
N ALA A 213 -2.44 -24.43 -5.30
CA ALA A 213 -1.67 -25.48 -6.00
C ALA A 213 -1.76 -26.85 -5.32
N GLN A 214 -2.03 -26.90 -3.99
CA GLN A 214 -2.24 -28.16 -3.25
C GLN A 214 -3.66 -28.73 -3.44
N ASN A 215 -4.63 -27.92 -3.87
CA ASN A 215 -6.03 -28.28 -4.05
C ASN A 215 -6.43 -28.59 -5.51
N SER A 216 -5.56 -29.19 -6.31
CA SER A 216 -5.81 -29.80 -7.63
C SER A 216 -6.23 -28.87 -8.80
N GLU A 217 -6.17 -27.56 -8.64
CA GLU A 217 -6.33 -26.61 -9.76
C GLU A 217 -5.09 -25.72 -9.85
N PRO A 218 -4.10 -26.03 -10.73
CA PRO A 218 -2.88 -25.20 -10.86
C PRO A 218 -3.11 -23.81 -11.46
N ALA A 219 -4.37 -23.40 -11.60
CA ALA A 219 -4.75 -22.23 -12.38
C ALA A 219 -4.73 -20.90 -11.60
N SER A 220 -4.83 -20.90 -10.26
CA SER A 220 -5.07 -19.64 -9.53
C SER A 220 -3.82 -18.82 -9.25
N ASN A 221 -2.69 -19.39 -9.24
CA ASN A 221 -1.43 -18.84 -8.72
C ASN A 221 -0.51 -18.23 -9.75
N MET A 222 -0.37 -18.89 -10.84
CA MET A 222 0.14 -18.26 -12.06
C MET A 222 -0.82 -17.14 -12.49
N GLN A 223 -2.04 -17.08 -11.95
CA GLN A 223 -3.07 -16.15 -12.38
C GLN A 223 -2.70 -14.70 -12.06
N LEU A 224 -2.28 -14.34 -10.84
CA LEU A 224 -2.01 -12.93 -10.54
C LEU A 224 -0.82 -12.39 -11.33
N MET A 225 0.30 -13.13 -11.35
CA MET A 225 1.49 -12.74 -12.12
C MET A 225 1.23 -12.69 -13.62
N ASN A 226 0.37 -13.57 -14.14
CA ASN A 226 0.02 -13.64 -15.55
C ASN A 226 -1.13 -12.68 -15.91
N ILE A 227 -2.03 -12.42 -14.96
CA ILE A 227 -3.20 -11.54 -15.16
C ILE A 227 -2.80 -10.06 -15.09
N LEU A 228 -1.97 -9.64 -14.13
CA LEU A 228 -1.59 -8.23 -13.98
C LEU A 228 -1.06 -7.60 -15.27
N PRO A 229 -0.18 -8.25 -16.05
CA PRO A 229 0.28 -7.71 -17.35
C PRO A 229 -0.85 -7.49 -18.36
N THR A 230 -1.92 -8.32 -18.34
CA THR A 230 -3.08 -8.15 -19.23
C THR A 230 -3.89 -6.88 -18.94
N PHE A 231 -3.69 -6.30 -17.76
CA PHE A 231 -4.24 -5.02 -17.33
C PHE A 231 -3.25 -3.85 -17.42
N GLY A 232 -2.07 -4.08 -18.03
CA GLY A 232 -1.03 -3.07 -18.18
C GLY A 232 -0.19 -2.83 -16.92
N ILE A 233 -0.22 -3.75 -15.96
CA ILE A 233 0.52 -3.68 -14.70
C ILE A 233 1.71 -4.64 -14.79
N GLN A 234 2.92 -4.10 -14.70
CA GLN A 234 4.15 -4.87 -14.82
C GLN A 234 4.80 -5.13 -13.47
N LEU A 235 5.40 -6.29 -13.28
CA LEU A 235 6.22 -6.51 -12.08
C LEU A 235 7.46 -5.62 -12.15
N LEU A 236 7.75 -4.96 -11.05
CA LEU A 236 8.96 -4.17 -10.91
C LEU A 236 10.15 -5.14 -10.77
N PRO A 237 11.11 -5.14 -11.71
CA PRO A 237 12.19 -6.11 -11.69
C PRO A 237 13.18 -5.86 -10.55
N GLU A 238 13.76 -6.92 -10.00
CA GLU A 238 14.80 -6.83 -8.97
C GLU A 238 16.10 -6.18 -9.49
N GLN A 239 16.38 -6.33 -10.79
CA GLN A 239 17.48 -5.62 -11.48
C GLN A 239 17.20 -4.12 -11.57
N GLY A 240 15.96 -3.75 -11.32
CA GLY A 240 15.48 -2.38 -11.35
C GLY A 240 15.24 -1.85 -12.77
N LEU A 241 14.52 -0.76 -12.79
CA LEU A 241 14.32 0.06 -13.99
C LEU A 241 14.52 1.54 -13.65
N ARG A 242 14.56 2.38 -14.66
CA ARG A 242 14.71 3.83 -14.45
C ARG A 242 13.42 4.54 -14.78
N ILE A 243 12.92 5.32 -13.80
CA ILE A 243 11.77 6.21 -13.97
C ILE A 243 12.28 7.65 -13.85
N ALA A 244 12.14 8.44 -14.90
CA ALA A 244 12.64 9.81 -15.00
C ALA A 244 14.11 9.97 -14.52
N GLY A 245 14.95 8.95 -14.79
CA GLY A 245 16.37 8.97 -14.45
C GLY A 245 16.72 8.34 -13.09
N ILE A 246 15.76 8.07 -12.23
CA ILE A 246 15.98 7.46 -10.92
C ILE A 246 15.85 5.93 -11.04
N LYS A 247 16.86 5.20 -10.53
CA LYS A 247 16.83 3.74 -10.49
C LYS A 247 15.95 3.27 -9.34
N ILE A 248 14.97 2.40 -9.66
CA ILE A 248 14.05 1.80 -8.71
C ILE A 248 14.13 0.29 -8.87
N ILE A 249 14.34 -0.43 -7.77
CA ILE A 249 14.34 -1.89 -7.73
C ILE A 249 13.10 -2.39 -6.99
N GLY A 250 12.55 -3.52 -7.42
CA GLY A 250 11.46 -4.21 -6.75
C GLY A 250 11.97 -5.36 -5.89
N ILE A 251 11.60 -5.38 -4.62
CA ILE A 251 11.82 -6.53 -3.74
C ILE A 251 10.48 -7.18 -3.48
N HIS A 252 10.29 -8.38 -4.04
CA HIS A 252 9.08 -9.16 -3.84
C HIS A 252 9.20 -9.97 -2.55
N ASN A 253 8.16 -9.98 -1.74
CA ASN A 253 8.12 -10.82 -0.55
C ASN A 253 8.04 -12.30 -0.95
N GLY A 254 8.62 -13.18 -0.13
CA GLY A 254 8.74 -14.61 -0.47
C GLY A 254 9.89 -14.93 -1.43
N SER A 255 10.67 -13.95 -1.87
CA SER A 255 11.91 -14.19 -2.60
C SER A 255 12.91 -14.91 -1.69
N THR A 256 13.45 -16.04 -2.15
CA THR A 256 14.50 -16.80 -1.45
C THR A 256 15.89 -16.18 -1.65
N MET A 257 15.97 -15.02 -2.28
CA MET A 257 17.23 -14.36 -2.62
C MET A 257 17.93 -13.77 -1.40
N ASP A 258 19.25 -13.72 -1.48
CA ASP A 258 20.10 -12.97 -0.57
C ASP A 258 19.92 -11.46 -0.83
N LEU A 259 18.94 -10.85 -0.14
CA LEU A 259 18.60 -9.42 -0.28
C LEU A 259 19.82 -8.49 -0.15
N PRO A 260 20.73 -8.67 0.82
CA PRO A 260 21.96 -7.91 0.90
C PRO A 260 22.74 -7.92 -0.41
N ARG A 261 22.93 -9.07 -0.99
CA ARG A 261 23.66 -9.25 -2.25
C ARG A 261 22.94 -8.59 -3.43
N VAL A 262 21.62 -8.75 -3.53
CA VAL A 262 20.81 -8.11 -4.58
C VAL A 262 20.96 -6.59 -4.51
N ILE A 263 20.76 -6.01 -3.32
CA ILE A 263 20.86 -4.56 -3.12
C ILE A 263 22.25 -4.06 -3.48
N GLU A 264 23.31 -4.75 -3.04
CA GLU A 264 24.70 -4.36 -3.32
C GLU A 264 25.00 -4.42 -4.83
N GLN A 265 24.55 -5.45 -5.52
CA GLN A 265 24.71 -5.57 -6.99
C GLN A 265 23.97 -4.45 -7.76
N GLN A 266 22.87 -3.94 -7.21
CA GLN A 266 22.10 -2.87 -7.83
C GLN A 266 22.60 -1.46 -7.50
N ARG A 267 23.52 -1.33 -6.56
CA ARG A 267 24.19 -0.05 -6.27
C ARG A 267 25.07 0.33 -7.43
N SER A 268 24.90 1.52 -7.92
CA SER A 268 25.78 2.13 -8.91
C SER A 268 26.59 3.24 -8.25
N ALA A 269 27.87 3.31 -8.55
CA ALA A 269 28.73 4.35 -8.00
C ALA A 269 28.12 5.74 -8.22
N GLY A 270 27.99 6.49 -7.13
CA GLY A 270 27.52 7.87 -7.17
C GLY A 270 26.00 8.05 -7.35
N GLN A 271 25.18 7.00 -7.40
CA GLN A 271 23.73 7.13 -7.63
C GLN A 271 22.91 6.72 -6.42
N PRO A 272 21.87 7.48 -6.03
CA PRO A 272 20.94 7.05 -5.01
C PRO A 272 20.12 5.85 -5.51
N LEU A 273 19.69 5.00 -4.59
CA LEU A 273 18.90 3.82 -4.85
C LEU A 273 17.51 3.96 -4.23
N VAL A 274 16.48 3.68 -5.02
CA VAL A 274 15.10 3.56 -4.54
C VAL A 274 14.71 2.09 -4.53
N ILE A 275 14.21 1.60 -3.40
CA ILE A 275 13.78 0.22 -3.19
C ILE A 275 12.28 0.24 -2.94
N ALA A 276 11.52 -0.48 -3.75
CA ALA A 276 10.11 -0.71 -3.54
C ALA A 276 9.90 -2.12 -2.98
N THR A 277 9.18 -2.24 -1.89
CA THR A 277 8.81 -3.51 -1.26
C THR A 277 7.42 -3.41 -0.64
N HIS A 278 6.81 -4.55 -0.33
CA HIS A 278 5.58 -4.53 0.46
C HIS A 278 5.89 -4.38 1.95
N ASP A 279 6.72 -5.26 2.52
CA ASP A 279 7.11 -5.25 3.94
C ASP A 279 8.57 -4.84 4.12
N ILE A 280 8.78 -3.84 4.95
CA ILE A 280 10.13 -3.34 5.28
C ILE A 280 10.92 -4.27 6.22
N LYS A 281 10.27 -5.18 6.94
CA LYS A 281 10.93 -6.02 7.95
C LYS A 281 12.12 -6.80 7.40
N GLN A 282 11.99 -7.33 6.18
CA GLN A 282 13.06 -8.08 5.53
C GLN A 282 14.32 -7.23 5.37
N LEU A 283 14.14 -5.94 5.11
CA LEU A 283 15.23 -4.97 4.96
C LEU A 283 15.75 -4.47 6.31
N GLU A 284 14.87 -4.30 7.30
CA GLU A 284 15.27 -3.88 8.67
C GLU A 284 16.05 -4.96 9.42
N ALA A 285 15.97 -6.22 9.01
CA ALA A 285 16.80 -7.29 9.56
C ALA A 285 18.32 -7.03 9.34
N ASN A 286 18.66 -6.37 8.22
CA ASN A 286 20.03 -6.02 7.86
C ASN A 286 20.15 -4.53 7.47
N PRO A 287 19.96 -3.58 8.40
CA PRO A 287 19.89 -2.15 8.08
C PRO A 287 21.18 -1.58 7.48
N ARG A 288 22.31 -2.29 7.64
CA ARG A 288 23.58 -1.89 7.04
C ARG A 288 23.58 -2.00 5.52
N THR A 289 22.84 -2.94 4.96
CA THR A 289 22.71 -3.06 3.50
C THR A 289 21.97 -1.89 2.88
N LEU A 290 21.13 -1.20 3.66
CA LEU A 290 20.42 0.00 3.21
C LEU A 290 21.27 1.26 3.29
N SER A 291 22.38 1.22 4.04
CA SER A 291 23.24 2.37 4.23
C SER A 291 24.42 2.34 3.27
N ASP A 292 24.57 3.40 2.48
CA ASP A 292 25.76 3.67 1.68
C ASP A 292 26.49 4.91 2.24
N ALA A 293 27.82 4.90 2.19
CA ALA A 293 28.62 6.01 2.69
C ALA A 293 28.41 7.29 1.86
N ASN A 294 28.13 7.13 0.58
CA ASN A 294 28.20 8.20 -0.40
C ASN A 294 26.85 8.53 -1.06
N ASN A 295 25.84 7.68 -0.88
CA ASN A 295 24.55 7.85 -1.58
C ASN A 295 23.38 7.52 -0.66
N ASP A 296 22.32 8.28 -0.80
CA ASP A 296 21.08 8.02 -0.07
C ASP A 296 20.33 6.82 -0.65
N THR A 297 19.68 6.08 0.24
CA THR A 297 18.73 5.02 -0.12
C THR A 297 17.34 5.42 0.36
N LEU A 298 16.35 5.31 -0.53
CA LEU A 298 14.94 5.46 -0.19
C LEU A 298 14.25 4.10 -0.29
N VAL A 299 13.63 3.67 0.78
CA VAL A 299 12.73 2.50 0.80
C VAL A 299 11.30 2.99 0.76
N ILE A 300 10.49 2.44 -0.14
CA ILE A 300 9.07 2.73 -0.27
C ILE A 300 8.31 1.44 0.03
N ALA A 301 7.46 1.44 1.08
CA ALA A 301 6.77 0.26 1.59
C ALA A 301 5.27 0.50 1.83
N GLY A 302 4.52 -0.60 1.97
CA GLY A 302 3.09 -0.64 2.31
C GLY A 302 2.83 -1.35 3.64
N GLN A 303 1.91 -2.35 3.63
CA GLN A 303 1.55 -3.34 4.66
C GLN A 303 0.83 -2.80 5.89
N THR A 304 1.16 -1.61 6.38
CA THR A 304 0.69 -1.14 7.69
C THR A 304 -0.73 -0.59 7.68
N HIS A 305 -1.26 -0.29 6.51
CA HIS A 305 -2.53 0.41 6.32
C HIS A 305 -2.66 1.74 7.10
N GLY A 306 -1.55 2.30 7.60
CA GLY A 306 -1.59 3.39 8.56
C GLY A 306 -2.30 3.03 9.87
N GLY A 307 -2.47 1.72 10.15
CA GLY A 307 -3.23 1.14 11.24
C GLY A 307 -4.73 1.08 10.99
N GLN A 308 -5.24 1.50 9.83
CA GLN A 308 -6.66 1.67 9.46
C GLN A 308 -7.46 2.60 10.40
N VAL A 309 -7.24 2.49 11.70
CA VAL A 309 -7.81 3.36 12.73
C VAL A 309 -6.67 4.15 13.34
N ASN A 310 -6.59 5.45 13.03
CA ASN A 310 -5.52 6.31 13.50
C ASN A 310 -5.94 7.10 14.75
N ILE A 311 -5.61 6.53 15.89
CA ILE A 311 -5.74 7.18 17.22
C ILE A 311 -4.31 7.53 17.67
N PRO A 312 -4.01 8.82 17.93
CA PRO A 312 -2.69 9.23 18.39
C PRO A 312 -2.20 8.38 19.55
N ILE A 313 -0.92 8.05 19.59
CA ILE A 313 -0.25 7.19 20.59
C ILE A 313 -0.65 5.70 20.48
N LEU A 314 -1.93 5.37 20.37
CA LEU A 314 -2.40 3.98 20.33
C LEU A 314 -2.05 3.28 19.00
N THR A 315 -2.26 3.94 17.87
CA THR A 315 -2.04 3.35 16.54
C THR A 315 -0.59 2.91 16.31
N PRO A 316 0.45 3.70 16.64
CA PRO A 316 1.83 3.23 16.50
C PRO A 316 2.13 1.98 17.34
N LEU A 317 1.55 1.88 18.54
CA LEU A 317 1.70 0.70 19.41
C LEU A 317 1.00 -0.52 18.80
N MET A 318 -0.21 -0.36 18.29
CA MET A 318 -0.97 -1.43 17.63
C MET A 318 -0.29 -1.90 16.34
N VAL A 319 0.16 -0.99 15.49
CA VAL A 319 0.88 -1.33 14.26
C VAL A 319 2.14 -2.11 14.59
N ARG A 320 2.92 -1.66 15.58
CA ARG A 320 4.11 -2.38 16.04
C ARG A 320 3.78 -3.77 16.58
N ALA A 321 2.70 -3.91 17.34
CA ALA A 321 2.30 -5.20 17.92
C ALA A 321 1.81 -6.18 16.84
N LEU A 322 1.02 -5.71 15.87
CA LEU A 322 0.37 -6.55 14.85
C LEU A 322 1.29 -6.85 13.67
N THR A 323 2.03 -5.86 13.19
CA THR A 323 2.87 -6.00 11.99
C THR A 323 4.36 -6.08 12.31
N GLY A 324 4.79 -5.71 13.52
CA GLY A 324 6.20 -5.54 13.90
C GLY A 324 6.85 -4.29 13.32
N ASN A 325 6.16 -3.51 12.49
CA ASN A 325 6.69 -2.30 11.88
C ASN A 325 6.72 -1.15 12.89
N LYS A 326 7.78 -0.35 12.82
CA LYS A 326 7.97 0.80 13.72
C LYS A 326 7.30 2.07 13.22
N LEU A 327 6.88 2.08 11.97
CA LEU A 327 6.23 3.21 11.31
C LEU A 327 4.86 2.81 10.79
N ALA A 328 3.83 3.52 11.18
CA ALA A 328 2.49 3.30 10.66
C ALA A 328 2.31 3.90 9.25
N ALA A 329 2.81 5.11 9.03
CA ALA A 329 2.71 5.80 7.73
C ALA A 329 3.68 6.99 7.65
N GLY A 330 3.96 7.43 6.43
CA GLY A 330 4.75 8.63 6.14
C GLY A 330 6.25 8.40 6.07
N LEU A 331 7.02 9.47 6.19
CA LEU A 331 8.47 9.47 6.08
C LEU A 331 9.16 9.25 7.43
N ARG A 332 10.14 8.37 7.45
CA ARG A 332 11.04 8.16 8.59
C ARG A 332 12.49 8.07 8.13
N GLN A 333 13.39 8.51 8.99
CA GLN A 333 14.84 8.28 8.87
C GLN A 333 15.27 7.43 10.06
N PRO A 334 15.35 6.11 9.91
CA PRO A 334 15.75 5.23 11.00
C PRO A 334 17.21 5.47 11.39
N ASP A 335 17.51 5.46 12.70
CA ASP A 335 18.86 5.46 13.20
C ASP A 335 19.50 4.08 12.99
N ILE A 336 20.66 4.03 12.36
CA ILE A 336 21.43 2.80 12.24
C ILE A 336 22.18 2.59 13.57
N PRO A 337 22.00 1.43 14.23
CA PRO A 337 22.70 1.16 15.48
C PRO A 337 24.22 1.31 15.31
N LYS A 338 24.84 2.12 16.13
CA LYS A 338 26.30 2.23 16.19
C LYS A 338 26.86 0.88 16.61
N GLN A 339 27.79 0.34 15.85
CA GLN A 339 28.55 -0.82 16.32
C GLN A 339 29.56 -0.32 17.36
N SER A 340 29.42 -0.71 18.60
CA SER A 340 30.50 -0.60 19.60
C SER A 340 31.57 -1.64 19.28
N ASN A 341 32.48 -1.32 18.39
CA ASN A 341 33.57 -2.24 18.06
C ASN A 341 34.67 -2.27 19.10
N HIS A 342 34.66 -1.36 20.08
CA HIS A 342 35.56 -1.43 21.27
C HIS A 342 35.00 -0.53 22.38
N PRO A 343 34.94 -1.00 23.64
CA PRO A 343 34.39 -0.22 24.76
C PRO A 343 35.27 0.97 25.19
N HIS A 344 36.41 1.22 24.56
CA HIS A 344 37.40 2.19 25.05
C HIS A 344 37.96 3.20 24.02
N GLN A 345 37.36 3.36 22.83
CA GLN A 345 37.80 4.44 21.94
C GLN A 345 36.95 5.69 22.11
N PRO A 346 37.54 6.87 22.38
CA PRO A 346 36.81 8.13 22.45
C PRO A 346 36.22 8.47 21.08
N LEU A 347 35.00 8.95 21.11
CA LEU A 347 34.21 9.39 19.90
C LEU A 347 34.91 10.63 19.30
N ASN A 348 35.79 10.45 18.35
CA ASN A 348 36.30 11.54 17.55
C ASN A 348 35.21 12.03 16.58
N ALA A 349 35.15 13.34 16.31
CA ALA A 349 34.20 14.00 15.45
C ALA A 349 34.13 13.45 14.00
N ALA A 350 35.15 12.67 13.58
CA ALA A 350 35.21 11.96 12.32
C ALA A 350 34.28 10.73 12.24
N ASN A 351 33.73 10.24 13.37
CA ASN A 351 32.80 9.12 13.44
C ASN A 351 31.33 9.59 13.46
N LYS A 352 30.99 10.66 12.76
CA LYS A 352 29.59 10.98 12.51
C LYS A 352 28.95 9.80 11.77
N PRO A 353 27.74 9.32 12.17
CA PRO A 353 27.00 8.33 11.40
C PRO A 353 26.60 8.98 10.08
N SER A 354 27.40 8.77 9.03
CA SER A 354 27.20 9.34 7.70
C SER A 354 26.22 8.55 6.86
N LYS A 355 25.52 7.59 7.46
CA LYS A 355 24.75 6.61 6.70
C LYS A 355 23.28 6.67 7.09
N ARG A 356 22.48 7.34 6.28
CA ARG A 356 21.04 7.46 6.50
C ARG A 356 20.33 6.86 5.32
N TYR A 357 19.35 5.99 5.58
CA TYR A 357 18.32 5.65 4.61
C TYR A 357 17.00 6.28 5.05
N GLN A 358 16.15 6.52 4.09
CA GLN A 358 14.82 7.06 4.30
C GLN A 358 13.80 5.97 4.03
N VAL A 359 12.73 5.94 4.79
CA VAL A 359 11.63 5.00 4.61
C VAL A 359 10.36 5.78 4.44
N TRP A 360 9.65 5.52 3.36
CA TRP A 360 8.29 5.98 3.14
C TRP A 360 7.32 4.82 3.28
N VAL A 361 6.28 4.95 4.10
CA VAL A 361 5.23 3.94 4.25
C VAL A 361 3.89 4.52 3.81
N ASN A 362 3.25 3.86 2.82
CA ASN A 362 1.93 4.23 2.31
C ASN A 362 0.82 3.67 3.21
N THR A 363 -0.32 4.37 3.29
CA THR A 363 -1.47 3.98 4.14
C THR A 363 -2.42 2.99 3.48
N GLY A 364 -2.15 2.58 2.25
CA GLY A 364 -2.99 1.64 1.52
C GLY A 364 -4.32 2.21 1.01
N ILE A 365 -4.92 1.48 0.09
CA ILE A 365 -6.20 1.84 -0.57
C ILE A 365 -7.36 1.03 -0.01
N GLY A 366 -7.19 -0.28 0.16
CA GLY A 366 -8.22 -1.20 0.63
C GLY A 366 -8.38 -1.22 2.15
N VAL A 367 -9.13 -2.19 2.61
CA VAL A 367 -9.26 -2.55 4.02
C VAL A 367 -9.05 -4.05 4.17
N THR A 368 -8.48 -4.46 5.30
CA THR A 368 -8.25 -5.87 5.65
C THR A 368 -8.70 -6.14 7.08
N GLY A 369 -9.06 -7.37 7.39
CA GLY A 369 -9.56 -7.77 8.70
C GLY A 369 -10.89 -7.08 9.04
N LEU A 370 -10.83 -5.90 9.63
CA LEU A 370 -12.02 -5.11 9.93
C LEU A 370 -12.31 -4.10 8.81
N PRO A 371 -13.55 -4.03 8.30
CA PRO A 371 -13.90 -3.28 7.09
C PRO A 371 -14.12 -1.78 7.35
N PHE A 372 -13.28 -1.16 8.15
CA PHE A 372 -13.42 0.26 8.47
C PHE A 372 -12.07 0.99 8.55
N ARG A 373 -12.13 2.30 8.32
CA ARG A 373 -11.05 3.25 8.51
C ARG A 373 -11.52 4.42 9.36
N PHE A 374 -10.64 4.95 10.18
CA PHE A 374 -10.91 6.14 10.97
C PHE A 374 -9.67 7.03 11.06
N ASN A 375 -9.81 8.29 10.66
CA ASN A 375 -8.72 9.26 10.58
C ASN A 375 -7.50 8.72 9.78
N CYS A 376 -7.77 7.82 8.84
CA CYS A 376 -6.78 7.17 7.98
C CYS A 376 -7.40 6.81 6.63
N PRO A 377 -7.78 7.81 5.81
CA PRO A 377 -8.42 7.57 4.52
C PRO A 377 -7.47 6.86 3.54
N PRO A 378 -8.02 6.10 2.57
CA PRO A 378 -7.24 5.59 1.44
C PRO A 378 -6.44 6.69 0.76
N THR A 379 -5.14 6.46 0.56
CA THR A 379 -4.27 7.54 0.08
C THR A 379 -3.39 7.13 -1.09
N ILE A 380 -3.39 7.95 -2.15
CA ILE A 380 -2.36 7.95 -3.19
C ILE A 380 -1.30 8.97 -2.77
N ASP A 381 -0.07 8.53 -2.57
CA ASP A 381 1.05 9.42 -2.27
C ASP A 381 1.80 9.77 -3.57
N VAL A 382 1.81 11.03 -3.95
CA VAL A 382 2.63 11.51 -5.06
C VAL A 382 3.98 11.93 -4.50
N LEU A 383 4.99 11.10 -4.71
CA LEU A 383 6.36 11.36 -4.29
C LEU A 383 7.12 12.06 -5.42
N THR A 384 7.60 13.26 -5.15
CA THR A 384 8.53 13.98 -6.03
C THR A 384 9.95 13.74 -5.52
N ILE A 385 10.68 12.86 -6.20
CA ILE A 385 12.03 12.46 -5.81
C ILE A 385 13.02 13.31 -6.58
N GLN A 386 13.83 14.09 -5.86
CA GLN A 386 14.86 14.97 -6.42
C GLN A 386 16.25 14.44 -6.02
N VAL A 387 17.18 14.40 -6.96
CA VAL A 387 18.56 14.05 -6.69
C VAL A 387 19.41 15.31 -6.67
N GLN A 388 20.08 15.53 -5.54
CA GLN A 388 21.04 16.62 -5.36
C GLN A 388 22.45 16.01 -5.28
N THR A 389 23.40 16.61 -5.97
CA THR A 389 24.82 16.28 -5.76
C THR A 389 25.28 16.84 -4.42
N ALA A 390 26.01 16.03 -3.64
CA ALA A 390 26.69 16.55 -2.46
C ALA A 390 27.65 17.66 -2.91
N ASP A 391 27.52 18.84 -2.33
CA ASP A 391 28.53 19.88 -2.47
C ASP A 391 29.81 19.36 -1.80
N THR A 392 30.91 19.37 -2.54
CA THR A 392 32.25 18.99 -2.08
C THR A 392 32.80 19.96 -1.06
#